data_0cfb68cad611910dc6d78c0786b4b981
#
_entry.id   0cfb68cad611910dc6d78c0786b4b981
#
_cell.length_a   1.000
_cell.length_b   1.000
_cell.length_c   1.000
_cell.angle_alpha   90.00
_cell.angle_beta   90.00
_cell.angle_gamma   90.00
#
_symmetry.space_group_name_H-M   'P 1'
#
loop_
_entity.id
_entity.type
_entity.pdbx_description
1 polymer ?
#
loop_
_entity_poly.entity_id
_entity_poly.type
_entity_poly.pdbx_seq_one_letter_code
_entity_poly.pdbx_strand_id
1 'polypeptide(L)'
;MTLIMSKIRIVTDSTADLSQELVERYQIEMVPLTVTINGTSYKDKVDITNETFYQLMQSSEELPTTSQITPAEFAEVYQRIAQEGTEHIISIHLASDLSGTYQSSVLAANMVQDTIAVHNIDSRNATIGMGLIVLSAAKMVESGMALEEILERLQEIIAKTEIYFLLDSLDNLHKGGRIGKASQLVGSLLNIKPILCLKDGVISAYEKVRGNKGNKAQERLIDILIEKIDPDKEVYCVIGYCDNLEHSQHIQERLEGKINCSEFVYMQIGSVVGTHIGMGANGMAFYQL
;
A
#
# COMPACT_ATOMS: atom_id res chain seq x y z
N MET A 1 -28.06 20.60 -3.22
CA MET A 1 -26.72 20.85 -3.78
C MET A 1 -26.41 19.65 -4.65
N THR A 2 -26.49 19.79 -5.97
CA THR A 2 -26.19 18.69 -6.90
C THR A 2 -24.68 18.46 -6.81
N LEU A 3 -24.27 17.31 -6.29
CA LEU A 3 -22.87 16.88 -6.37
C LEU A 3 -22.52 16.80 -7.86
N ILE A 4 -21.64 17.70 -8.31
CA ILE A 4 -21.01 17.56 -9.63
C ILE A 4 -20.09 16.36 -9.45
N MET A 5 -20.50 15.19 -9.96
CA MET A 5 -19.66 14.01 -9.95
C MET A 5 -18.40 14.32 -10.79
N SER A 6 -17.24 14.03 -10.23
CA SER A 6 -15.98 14.18 -10.97
C SER A 6 -16.04 13.27 -12.22
N LYS A 7 -15.56 13.81 -13.34
CA LYS A 7 -15.42 13.02 -14.58
C LYS A 7 -14.33 11.94 -14.47
N ILE A 8 -13.52 12.01 -13.43
CA ILE A 8 -12.43 11.08 -13.13
C ILE A 8 -12.76 10.35 -11.84
N ARG A 9 -12.69 9.01 -11.86
CA ARG A 9 -12.80 8.15 -10.67
C ARG A 9 -11.49 7.44 -10.40
N ILE A 10 -11.08 7.40 -9.14
CA ILE A 10 -9.94 6.58 -8.72
C ILE A 10 -10.46 5.18 -8.38
N VAL A 11 -9.81 4.17 -8.97
CA VAL A 11 -9.97 2.75 -8.62
C VAL A 11 -8.67 2.24 -8.06
N THR A 12 -8.74 1.44 -7.01
CA THR A 12 -7.58 0.78 -6.41
C THR A 12 -7.96 -0.62 -5.94
N ASP A 13 -7.02 -1.36 -5.42
CA ASP A 13 -7.27 -2.63 -4.74
C ASP A 13 -7.08 -2.52 -3.23
N SER A 14 -7.57 -3.53 -2.49
CA SER A 14 -7.60 -3.48 -1.03
C SER A 14 -6.22 -3.41 -0.38
N THR A 15 -5.13 -3.74 -1.12
CA THR A 15 -3.76 -3.63 -0.62
C THR A 15 -3.24 -2.18 -0.54
N ALA A 16 -4.03 -1.18 -0.93
CA ALA A 16 -3.73 0.24 -0.66
C ALA A 16 -3.83 0.59 0.83
N ASP A 17 -4.48 -0.27 1.61
CA ASP A 17 -4.66 -0.15 3.06
C ASP A 17 -5.25 1.17 3.55
N LEU A 18 -5.99 1.87 2.67
CA LEU A 18 -6.72 3.08 3.00
C LEU A 18 -7.80 2.79 4.06
N SER A 19 -8.01 3.73 4.96
CA SER A 19 -9.15 3.67 5.89
C SER A 19 -10.46 3.87 5.15
N GLN A 20 -11.55 3.32 5.71
CA GLN A 20 -12.89 3.49 5.17
C GLN A 20 -13.26 4.98 5.05
N GLU A 21 -12.85 5.80 6.02
CA GLU A 21 -13.07 7.25 6.01
C GLU A 21 -12.43 7.92 4.78
N LEU A 22 -11.18 7.57 4.44
CA LEU A 22 -10.49 8.10 3.27
C LEU A 22 -11.14 7.61 1.96
N VAL A 23 -11.54 6.34 1.90
CA VAL A 23 -12.23 5.76 0.75
C VAL A 23 -13.55 6.49 0.48
N GLU A 24 -14.35 6.73 1.51
CA GLU A 24 -15.64 7.43 1.41
C GLU A 24 -15.45 8.92 1.07
N ARG A 25 -14.54 9.61 1.78
CA ARG A 25 -14.26 11.04 1.57
C ARG A 25 -13.89 11.35 0.13
N TYR A 26 -12.99 10.55 -0.44
CA TYR A 26 -12.48 10.79 -1.80
C TYR A 26 -13.22 9.97 -2.87
N GLN A 27 -14.28 9.27 -2.50
CA GLN A 27 -15.07 8.42 -3.41
C GLN A 27 -14.19 7.43 -4.20
N ILE A 28 -13.17 6.85 -3.54
CA ILE A 28 -12.27 5.87 -4.14
C ILE A 28 -13.02 4.54 -4.24
N GLU A 29 -12.97 3.92 -5.42
CA GLU A 29 -13.49 2.56 -5.60
C GLU A 29 -12.39 1.56 -5.26
N MET A 30 -12.58 0.80 -4.20
CA MET A 30 -11.62 -0.19 -3.72
C MET A 30 -12.11 -1.61 -4.03
N VAL A 31 -11.39 -2.32 -4.89
CA VAL A 31 -11.71 -3.70 -5.29
C VAL A 31 -10.97 -4.67 -4.36
N PRO A 32 -11.68 -5.59 -3.68
CA PRO A 32 -11.06 -6.47 -2.69
C PRO A 32 -10.32 -7.64 -3.32
N LEU A 33 -9.08 -7.90 -2.84
CA LEU A 33 -8.43 -9.19 -3.03
C LEU A 33 -9.09 -10.24 -2.11
N THR A 34 -8.66 -11.49 -2.24
CA THR A 34 -9.15 -12.58 -1.40
C THR A 34 -8.02 -13.10 -0.51
N VAL A 35 -8.30 -13.32 0.77
CA VAL A 35 -7.45 -14.05 1.70
C VAL A 35 -8.12 -15.36 2.09
N THR A 36 -7.37 -16.45 2.14
CA THR A 36 -7.86 -17.76 2.56
C THR A 36 -7.12 -18.19 3.82
N ILE A 37 -7.88 -18.46 4.89
CA ILE A 37 -7.40 -18.88 6.21
C ILE A 37 -8.15 -20.14 6.61
N ASN A 38 -7.47 -21.18 7.04
CA ASN A 38 -8.05 -22.45 7.50
C ASN A 38 -9.11 -23.00 6.50
N GLY A 39 -8.82 -22.90 5.20
CA GLY A 39 -9.70 -23.36 4.12
C GLY A 39 -10.90 -22.46 3.81
N THR A 40 -11.11 -21.35 4.54
CA THR A 40 -12.19 -20.38 4.29
C THR A 40 -11.65 -19.15 3.59
N SER A 41 -12.28 -18.74 2.50
CA SER A 41 -11.92 -17.56 1.71
C SER A 41 -12.76 -16.35 2.08
N TYR A 42 -12.11 -15.20 2.23
CA TYR A 42 -12.72 -13.92 2.60
C TYR A 42 -12.29 -12.84 1.63
N LYS A 43 -13.20 -11.99 1.20
CA LYS A 43 -12.87 -10.73 0.52
C LYS A 43 -12.32 -9.74 1.56
N ASP A 44 -11.09 -9.28 1.33
CA ASP A 44 -10.40 -8.35 2.22
C ASP A 44 -11.19 -7.06 2.44
N LYS A 45 -11.33 -6.63 3.70
CA LYS A 45 -12.11 -5.46 4.15
C LYS A 45 -13.62 -5.50 3.85
N VAL A 46 -14.12 -6.61 3.30
CA VAL A 46 -15.55 -6.84 3.04
C VAL A 46 -16.10 -7.94 3.97
N ASP A 47 -15.50 -9.14 3.89
CA ASP A 47 -15.93 -10.31 4.68
C ASP A 47 -15.15 -10.46 5.98
N ILE A 48 -14.00 -9.80 6.09
CA ILE A 48 -13.10 -9.88 7.23
C ILE A 48 -12.50 -8.51 7.57
N THR A 49 -12.48 -8.18 8.85
CA THR A 49 -11.79 -6.99 9.37
C THR A 49 -10.32 -7.32 9.65
N ASN A 50 -9.46 -6.28 9.71
CA ASN A 50 -8.06 -6.46 10.07
C ASN A 50 -7.90 -7.14 11.44
N GLU A 51 -8.69 -6.74 12.44
CA GLU A 51 -8.66 -7.32 13.78
C GLU A 51 -8.97 -8.82 13.74
N THR A 52 -10.08 -9.20 13.10
CA THR A 52 -10.48 -10.62 12.96
C THR A 52 -9.42 -11.41 12.20
N PHE A 53 -8.83 -10.82 11.15
CA PHE A 53 -7.77 -11.47 10.39
C PHE A 53 -6.55 -11.78 11.26
N TYR A 54 -6.04 -10.80 12.02
CA TYR A 54 -4.85 -11.02 12.87
C TYR A 54 -5.11 -12.01 14.00
N GLN A 55 -6.32 -12.03 14.58
CA GLN A 55 -6.71 -13.04 15.57
C GLN A 55 -6.73 -14.46 14.97
N LEU A 56 -7.32 -14.63 13.79
CA LEU A 56 -7.34 -15.92 13.08
C LEU A 56 -5.94 -16.36 12.68
N MET A 57 -5.13 -15.44 12.15
CA MET A 57 -3.75 -15.72 11.75
C MET A 57 -2.90 -16.18 12.92
N GLN A 58 -3.06 -15.57 14.11
CA GLN A 58 -2.33 -15.94 15.32
C GLN A 58 -2.70 -17.35 15.81
N SER A 59 -3.96 -17.77 15.61
CA SER A 59 -4.47 -19.10 16.03
C SER A 59 -4.34 -20.17 14.96
N SER A 60 -3.91 -19.83 13.74
CA SER A 60 -3.79 -20.74 12.60
C SER A 60 -2.46 -21.50 12.65
N GLU A 61 -2.50 -22.82 12.39
CA GLU A 61 -1.28 -23.63 12.22
C GLU A 61 -0.63 -23.42 10.85
N GLU A 62 -1.42 -23.09 9.84
CA GLU A 62 -0.97 -22.84 8.48
C GLU A 62 -0.98 -21.36 8.16
N LEU A 63 -0.01 -20.92 7.32
CA LEU A 63 -0.04 -19.55 6.82
C LEU A 63 -1.25 -19.33 5.89
N PRO A 64 -1.93 -18.21 6.03
CA PRO A 64 -2.96 -17.82 5.07
C PRO A 64 -2.38 -17.73 3.65
N THR A 65 -3.24 -17.78 2.65
CA THR A 65 -2.88 -17.56 1.25
C THR A 65 -3.72 -16.44 0.66
N THR A 66 -3.25 -15.84 -0.43
CA THR A 66 -3.95 -14.73 -1.07
C THR A 66 -4.16 -14.99 -2.54
N SER A 67 -5.26 -14.45 -3.10
CA SER A 67 -5.57 -14.53 -4.52
C SER A 67 -5.81 -13.14 -5.08
N GLN A 68 -5.29 -12.91 -6.30
CA GLN A 68 -5.49 -11.67 -7.03
C GLN A 68 -6.95 -11.49 -7.47
N ILE A 69 -7.32 -10.25 -7.81
CA ILE A 69 -8.59 -9.92 -8.44
C ILE A 69 -8.57 -10.43 -9.89
N THR A 70 -9.68 -10.96 -10.36
CA THR A 70 -9.81 -11.42 -11.74
C THR A 70 -10.12 -10.27 -12.72
N PRO A 71 -9.77 -10.40 -14.02
CA PRO A 71 -10.16 -9.40 -15.02
C PRO A 71 -11.67 -9.16 -15.10
N ALA A 72 -12.49 -10.20 -14.88
CA ALA A 72 -13.94 -10.08 -14.90
C ALA A 72 -14.46 -9.19 -13.75
N GLU A 73 -13.95 -9.38 -12.52
CA GLU A 73 -14.32 -8.56 -11.36
C GLU A 73 -13.98 -7.07 -11.60
N PHE A 74 -12.81 -6.77 -12.17
CA PHE A 74 -12.47 -5.39 -12.53
C PHE A 74 -13.38 -4.84 -13.64
N ALA A 75 -13.66 -5.63 -14.67
CA ALA A 75 -14.52 -5.20 -15.78
C ALA A 75 -15.94 -4.84 -15.29
N GLU A 76 -16.51 -5.62 -14.38
CA GLU A 76 -17.80 -5.33 -13.75
C GLU A 76 -17.77 -3.97 -13.00
N VAL A 77 -16.70 -3.72 -12.24
CA VAL A 77 -16.52 -2.45 -11.53
C VAL A 77 -16.40 -1.29 -12.51
N TYR A 78 -15.59 -1.41 -13.56
CA TYR A 78 -15.41 -0.34 -14.54
C TYR A 78 -16.69 -0.03 -15.31
N GLN A 79 -17.47 -1.06 -15.70
CA GLN A 79 -18.77 -0.90 -16.36
C GLN A 79 -19.77 -0.19 -15.45
N ARG A 80 -19.82 -0.53 -14.17
CA ARG A 80 -20.69 0.14 -13.20
C ARG A 80 -20.33 1.62 -13.06
N ILE A 81 -19.05 1.94 -12.92
CA ILE A 81 -18.56 3.32 -12.83
C ILE A 81 -18.91 4.12 -14.09
N ALA A 82 -18.79 3.52 -15.27
CA ALA A 82 -19.19 4.14 -16.53
C ALA A 82 -20.68 4.52 -16.56
N GLN A 83 -21.56 3.65 -16.02
CA GLN A 83 -22.99 3.90 -15.94
C GLN A 83 -23.34 5.07 -14.98
N GLU A 84 -22.46 5.40 -14.05
CA GLU A 84 -22.58 6.56 -13.15
C GLU A 84 -22.22 7.90 -13.85
N GLY A 85 -21.80 7.88 -15.12
CA GLY A 85 -21.45 9.08 -15.90
C GLY A 85 -19.99 9.52 -15.79
N THR A 86 -19.11 8.64 -15.25
CA THR A 86 -17.67 8.84 -15.24
C THR A 86 -17.09 8.70 -16.65
N GLU A 87 -16.17 9.56 -17.03
CA GLU A 87 -15.51 9.55 -18.35
C GLU A 87 -14.15 8.84 -18.32
N HIS A 88 -13.42 8.94 -17.19
CA HIS A 88 -12.09 8.40 -17.03
C HIS A 88 -11.94 7.68 -15.69
N ILE A 89 -11.27 6.53 -15.70
CA ILE A 89 -10.82 5.82 -14.50
C ILE A 89 -9.30 5.90 -14.45
N ILE A 90 -8.75 6.30 -13.29
CA ILE A 90 -7.34 6.10 -12.95
C ILE A 90 -7.28 4.91 -11.99
N SER A 91 -6.78 3.76 -12.48
CA SER A 91 -6.77 2.48 -11.79
C SER A 91 -5.36 2.17 -11.29
N ILE A 92 -5.12 2.32 -9.99
CA ILE A 92 -3.79 2.26 -9.36
C ILE A 92 -3.70 0.98 -8.51
N HIS A 93 -2.74 0.12 -8.81
CA HIS A 93 -2.62 -1.21 -8.20
C HIS A 93 -1.25 -1.48 -7.63
N LEU A 94 -1.19 -2.50 -6.74
CA LEU A 94 0.06 -2.96 -6.17
C LEU A 94 1.04 -3.42 -7.27
N ALA A 95 2.34 -3.38 -6.91
CA ALA A 95 3.44 -3.72 -7.82
C ALA A 95 3.20 -5.03 -8.57
N SER A 96 3.39 -4.98 -9.89
CA SER A 96 3.26 -6.14 -10.79
C SER A 96 4.22 -7.28 -10.45
N ASP A 97 5.35 -6.98 -9.82
CA ASP A 97 6.31 -7.96 -9.31
C ASP A 97 5.80 -8.74 -8.08
N LEU A 98 4.80 -8.22 -7.36
CA LEU A 98 4.23 -8.85 -6.16
C LEU A 98 2.95 -9.63 -6.45
N SER A 99 2.16 -9.21 -7.44
CA SER A 99 0.85 -9.80 -7.75
C SER A 99 0.44 -9.57 -9.21
N GLY A 100 -0.32 -10.51 -9.77
CA GLY A 100 -0.95 -10.35 -11.08
C GLY A 100 -2.16 -9.39 -11.10
N THR A 101 -2.51 -8.73 -9.98
CA THR A 101 -3.65 -7.82 -9.88
C THR A 101 -3.57 -6.67 -10.90
N TYR A 102 -2.40 -6.04 -11.04
CA TYR A 102 -2.18 -5.01 -12.07
C TYR A 102 -2.46 -5.55 -13.49
N GLN A 103 -1.96 -6.74 -13.84
CA GLN A 103 -2.21 -7.35 -15.16
C GLN A 103 -3.70 -7.65 -15.36
N SER A 104 -4.41 -8.07 -14.31
CA SER A 104 -5.86 -8.27 -14.36
C SER A 104 -6.60 -6.98 -14.67
N SER A 105 -6.20 -5.85 -14.07
CA SER A 105 -6.79 -4.54 -14.34
C SER A 105 -6.56 -4.07 -15.79
N VAL A 106 -5.37 -4.33 -16.34
CA VAL A 106 -5.05 -4.03 -17.76
C VAL A 106 -5.91 -4.86 -18.70
N LEU A 107 -6.09 -6.15 -18.43
CA LEU A 107 -6.97 -7.00 -19.21
C LEU A 107 -8.42 -6.54 -19.14
N ALA A 108 -8.91 -6.15 -17.96
CA ALA A 108 -10.25 -5.62 -17.78
C ALA A 108 -10.46 -4.30 -18.55
N ALA A 109 -9.47 -3.41 -18.56
CA ALA A 109 -9.52 -2.17 -19.33
C ALA A 109 -9.75 -2.44 -20.82
N ASN A 110 -9.08 -3.45 -21.39
CA ASN A 110 -9.30 -3.86 -22.77
C ASN A 110 -10.73 -4.42 -23.01
N MET A 111 -11.33 -5.07 -22.02
CA MET A 111 -12.70 -5.60 -22.12
C MET A 111 -13.77 -4.49 -22.17
N VAL A 112 -13.46 -3.30 -21.61
CA VAL A 112 -14.41 -2.18 -21.50
C VAL A 112 -14.02 -0.97 -22.34
N GLN A 113 -13.02 -1.08 -23.22
CA GLN A 113 -12.42 0.05 -23.97
C GLN A 113 -13.41 0.88 -24.78
N ASP A 114 -14.51 0.28 -25.24
CA ASP A 114 -15.56 0.96 -26.00
C ASP A 114 -16.59 1.70 -25.09
N THR A 115 -16.44 1.54 -23.76
CA THR A 115 -17.40 2.07 -22.77
C THR A 115 -16.80 3.19 -21.94
N ILE A 116 -15.56 3.06 -21.46
CA ILE A 116 -14.88 4.01 -20.59
C ILE A 116 -13.36 3.96 -20.78
N ALA A 117 -12.72 5.11 -20.67
CA ALA A 117 -11.25 5.18 -20.70
C ALA A 117 -10.65 4.82 -19.33
N VAL A 118 -9.81 3.78 -19.30
CA VAL A 118 -9.14 3.30 -18.08
C VAL A 118 -7.63 3.50 -18.20
N HIS A 119 -7.05 4.27 -17.26
CA HIS A 119 -5.63 4.54 -17.15
C HIS A 119 -5.04 3.66 -16.05
N ASN A 120 -4.43 2.54 -16.44
CA ASN A 120 -3.84 1.58 -15.49
C ASN A 120 -2.46 2.05 -15.05
N ILE A 121 -2.23 2.11 -13.73
CA ILE A 121 -0.99 2.53 -13.09
C ILE A 121 -0.46 1.40 -12.23
N ASP A 122 0.74 0.92 -12.54
CA ASP A 122 1.53 0.09 -11.63
C ASP A 122 2.18 1.03 -10.61
N SER A 123 1.76 0.96 -9.35
CA SER A 123 2.32 1.81 -8.29
C SER A 123 3.78 1.49 -7.98
N ARG A 124 4.29 0.34 -8.41
CA ARG A 124 5.57 -0.24 -7.98
C ARG A 124 5.72 -0.31 -6.46
N ASN A 125 4.63 -0.21 -5.77
CA ASN A 125 4.51 -0.20 -4.31
C ASN A 125 3.42 -1.16 -3.86
N ALA A 126 3.27 -1.29 -2.55
CA ALA A 126 2.19 -2.00 -1.88
C ALA A 126 1.86 -1.27 -0.58
N THR A 127 0.74 -1.65 0.06
CA THR A 127 0.32 -1.15 1.35
C THR A 127 0.44 0.38 1.46
N ILE A 128 1.07 0.90 2.49
CA ILE A 128 1.21 2.33 2.79
C ILE A 128 1.86 3.14 1.65
N GLY A 129 2.80 2.55 0.90
CA GLY A 129 3.43 3.22 -0.25
C GLY A 129 2.44 3.40 -1.41
N MET A 130 1.67 2.36 -1.73
CA MET A 130 0.61 2.45 -2.71
C MET A 130 -0.54 3.34 -2.20
N GLY A 131 -0.93 3.21 -0.93
CA GLY A 131 -1.96 4.05 -0.30
C GLY A 131 -1.62 5.54 -0.39
N LEU A 132 -0.36 5.92 -0.16
CA LEU A 132 0.12 7.30 -0.32
C LEU A 132 -0.04 7.80 -1.76
N ILE A 133 0.30 6.97 -2.76
CA ILE A 133 0.14 7.29 -4.19
C ILE A 133 -1.34 7.46 -4.54
N VAL A 134 -2.21 6.54 -4.09
CA VAL A 134 -3.66 6.59 -4.33
C VAL A 134 -4.27 7.83 -3.69
N LEU A 135 -3.91 8.14 -2.44
CA LEU A 135 -4.39 9.33 -1.74
C LEU A 135 -3.96 10.62 -2.45
N SER A 136 -2.73 10.66 -2.96
CA SER A 136 -2.23 11.80 -3.74
C SER A 136 -3.02 11.98 -5.04
N ALA A 137 -3.32 10.90 -5.77
CA ALA A 137 -4.17 10.93 -6.95
C ALA A 137 -5.58 11.47 -6.62
N ALA A 138 -6.17 10.98 -5.54
CA ALA A 138 -7.50 11.39 -5.10
C ALA A 138 -7.56 12.87 -4.71
N LYS A 139 -6.55 13.39 -4.01
CA LYS A 139 -6.42 14.82 -3.69
C LYS A 139 -6.26 15.69 -4.96
N MET A 140 -5.53 15.22 -5.96
CA MET A 140 -5.42 15.93 -7.26
C MET A 140 -6.75 15.97 -8.01
N VAL A 141 -7.51 14.86 -8.03
CA VAL A 141 -8.87 14.83 -8.61
C VAL A 141 -9.81 15.78 -7.86
N GLU A 142 -9.79 15.76 -6.51
CA GLU A 142 -10.60 16.67 -5.67
C GLU A 142 -10.27 18.14 -5.93
N SER A 143 -9.02 18.48 -6.22
CA SER A 143 -8.59 19.84 -6.56
C SER A 143 -9.03 20.31 -7.98
N GLY A 144 -9.57 19.40 -8.78
CA GLY A 144 -9.98 19.69 -10.16
C GLY A 144 -8.84 19.75 -11.17
N MET A 145 -7.69 19.15 -10.86
CA MET A 145 -6.54 19.05 -11.77
C MET A 145 -6.92 18.29 -13.05
N ALA A 146 -6.34 18.68 -14.18
CA ALA A 146 -6.60 18.02 -15.47
C ALA A 146 -6.03 16.59 -15.49
N LEU A 147 -6.68 15.69 -16.22
CA LEU A 147 -6.30 14.27 -16.28
C LEU A 147 -4.83 14.08 -16.67
N GLU A 148 -4.39 14.74 -17.71
CA GLU A 148 -3.03 14.64 -18.24
C GLU A 148 -2.00 15.07 -17.20
N GLU A 149 -2.28 16.15 -16.46
CA GLU A 149 -1.42 16.64 -15.39
C GLU A 149 -1.39 15.66 -14.20
N ILE A 150 -2.53 15.06 -13.84
CA ILE A 150 -2.59 14.02 -12.81
C ILE A 150 -1.73 12.83 -13.21
N LEU A 151 -1.84 12.34 -14.44
CA LEU A 151 -1.08 11.18 -14.91
C LEU A 151 0.43 11.46 -14.93
N GLU A 152 0.85 12.67 -15.35
CA GLU A 152 2.25 13.08 -15.31
C GLU A 152 2.77 13.17 -13.88
N ARG A 153 2.03 13.84 -12.99
CA ARG A 153 2.39 13.92 -11.56
C ARG A 153 2.48 12.56 -10.88
N LEU A 154 1.59 11.63 -11.21
CA LEU A 154 1.64 10.29 -10.66
C LEU A 154 2.92 9.56 -11.02
N GLN A 155 3.44 9.70 -12.25
CA GLN A 155 4.72 9.11 -12.61
C GLN A 155 5.87 9.68 -11.76
N GLU A 156 5.85 10.99 -11.51
CA GLU A 156 6.85 11.65 -10.65
C GLU A 156 6.73 11.18 -9.19
N ILE A 157 5.51 11.13 -8.64
CA ILE A 157 5.25 10.64 -7.28
C ILE A 157 5.70 9.20 -7.13
N ILE A 158 5.34 8.30 -8.06
CA ILE A 158 5.76 6.89 -8.02
C ILE A 158 7.28 6.76 -8.02
N ALA A 159 7.97 7.52 -8.87
CA ALA A 159 9.42 7.49 -8.96
C ALA A 159 10.13 7.98 -7.68
N LYS A 160 9.48 8.90 -6.93
CA LYS A 160 10.01 9.49 -5.70
C LYS A 160 9.50 8.84 -4.42
N THR A 161 8.46 7.99 -4.50
CA THR A 161 7.92 7.31 -3.32
C THR A 161 8.89 6.26 -2.81
N GLU A 162 9.33 6.46 -1.58
CA GLU A 162 10.17 5.53 -0.85
C GLU A 162 9.36 4.89 0.28
N ILE A 163 9.58 3.60 0.52
CA ILE A 163 8.98 2.85 1.62
C ILE A 163 10.05 2.05 2.35
N TYR A 164 10.08 2.18 3.68
CA TYR A 164 10.96 1.44 4.57
C TYR A 164 10.17 0.81 5.69
N PHE A 165 10.49 -0.42 6.02
CA PHE A 165 9.72 -1.17 7.01
C PHE A 165 10.55 -2.18 7.77
N LEU A 166 10.06 -2.54 8.95
CA LEU A 166 10.58 -3.56 9.85
C LEU A 166 9.60 -4.71 9.96
N LEU A 167 10.14 -5.92 10.02
CA LEU A 167 9.38 -7.15 10.26
C LEU A 167 9.97 -7.88 11.46
N ASP A 168 9.14 -8.64 12.16
CA ASP A 168 9.59 -9.50 13.23
C ASP A 168 10.28 -10.78 12.69
N SER A 169 9.80 -11.30 11.56
CA SER A 169 10.39 -12.44 10.85
C SER A 169 10.29 -12.26 9.33
N LEU A 170 11.19 -12.92 8.59
CA LEU A 170 11.11 -13.04 7.13
C LEU A 170 10.37 -14.31 6.67
N ASP A 171 9.89 -15.13 7.59
CA ASP A 171 9.32 -16.45 7.27
C ASP A 171 8.08 -16.35 6.40
N ASN A 172 7.18 -15.41 6.68
CA ASN A 172 5.97 -15.21 5.90
C ASN A 172 6.29 -14.76 4.48
N LEU A 173 7.22 -13.80 4.32
CA LEU A 173 7.68 -13.38 3.00
C LEU A 173 8.33 -14.52 2.22
N HIS A 174 9.13 -15.36 2.90
CA HIS A 174 9.83 -16.48 2.29
C HIS A 174 8.84 -17.56 1.84
N LYS A 175 7.99 -18.02 2.75
CA LYS A 175 6.97 -19.05 2.49
C LYS A 175 5.93 -18.57 1.47
N GLY A 176 5.56 -17.30 1.52
CA GLY A 176 4.63 -16.67 0.58
C GLY A 176 5.24 -16.35 -0.79
N GLY A 177 6.56 -16.52 -0.97
CA GLY A 177 7.26 -16.29 -2.24
C GLY A 177 7.42 -14.81 -2.63
N ARG A 178 7.14 -13.85 -1.74
CA ARG A 178 7.24 -12.40 -1.98
C ARG A 178 8.50 -11.78 -1.39
N ILE A 179 9.41 -12.57 -0.87
CA ILE A 179 10.65 -12.11 -0.23
C ILE A 179 11.62 -11.36 -1.18
N GLY A 180 11.51 -11.54 -2.49
CA GLY A 180 12.33 -10.85 -3.48
C GLY A 180 13.84 -10.96 -3.24
N LYS A 181 14.56 -9.85 -3.38
CA LYS A 181 16.01 -9.78 -3.16
C LYS A 181 16.42 -9.90 -1.68
N ALA A 182 15.46 -9.77 -0.73
CA ALA A 182 15.73 -10.00 0.69
C ALA A 182 15.95 -11.49 1.04
N SER A 183 15.73 -12.42 0.10
CA SER A 183 15.95 -13.87 0.26
C SER A 183 17.37 -14.21 0.75
N GLN A 184 18.37 -13.40 0.39
CA GLN A 184 19.76 -13.56 0.86
C GLN A 184 19.94 -13.37 2.38
N LEU A 185 18.91 -12.86 3.08
CA LEU A 185 18.94 -12.69 4.54
C LEU A 185 18.40 -13.89 5.30
N VAL A 186 17.71 -14.80 4.63
CA VAL A 186 17.14 -16.01 5.26
C VAL A 186 18.25 -16.84 5.87
N GLY A 187 18.09 -17.22 7.16
CA GLY A 187 19.07 -17.98 7.91
C GLY A 187 20.26 -17.18 8.48
N SER A 188 20.38 -15.87 8.21
CA SER A 188 21.51 -15.04 8.67
C SER A 188 21.15 -14.00 9.74
N LEU A 189 19.93 -14.03 10.30
CA LEU A 189 19.38 -12.98 11.17
C LEU A 189 19.74 -13.10 12.67
N LEU A 190 20.74 -13.89 13.05
CA LEU A 190 21.11 -13.97 14.46
C LEU A 190 21.59 -12.61 14.99
N ASN A 191 20.81 -11.99 15.89
CA ASN A 191 21.04 -10.65 16.44
C ASN A 191 21.06 -9.49 15.40
N ILE A 192 20.36 -9.65 14.27
CA ILE A 192 20.23 -8.61 13.25
C ILE A 192 18.75 -8.37 12.97
N LYS A 193 18.30 -7.11 13.00
CA LYS A 193 16.98 -6.69 12.50
C LYS A 193 17.19 -5.93 11.18
N PRO A 194 16.78 -6.50 10.03
CA PRO A 194 16.94 -5.82 8.75
C PRO A 194 15.88 -4.72 8.59
N ILE A 195 16.29 -3.58 8.06
CA ILE A 195 15.38 -2.61 7.48
C ILE A 195 15.20 -3.01 6.02
N LEU A 196 13.96 -3.21 5.62
CA LEU A 196 13.58 -3.57 4.27
C LEU A 196 13.01 -2.35 3.52
N CYS A 197 13.04 -2.41 2.20
CA CYS A 197 12.39 -1.42 1.33
C CYS A 197 11.76 -2.13 0.12
N LEU A 198 10.84 -1.43 -0.55
CA LEU A 198 10.50 -1.76 -1.93
C LEU A 198 11.36 -0.90 -2.86
N LYS A 199 12.04 -1.56 -3.78
CA LYS A 199 12.80 -0.89 -4.83
C LYS A 199 12.38 -1.46 -6.18
N ASP A 200 11.85 -0.60 -7.03
CA ASP A 200 11.32 -0.98 -8.34
C ASP A 200 10.30 -2.14 -8.26
N GLY A 201 9.38 -2.10 -7.28
CA GLY A 201 8.37 -3.14 -7.07
C GLY A 201 8.86 -4.39 -6.33
N VAL A 202 10.16 -4.51 -6.00
CA VAL A 202 10.75 -5.71 -5.41
C VAL A 202 11.22 -5.47 -3.98
N ILE A 203 10.84 -6.35 -3.05
CA ILE A 203 11.32 -6.30 -1.66
C ILE A 203 12.83 -6.55 -1.63
N SER A 204 13.55 -5.63 -0.98
CA SER A 204 15.01 -5.61 -0.89
C SER A 204 15.46 -5.27 0.52
N ALA A 205 16.65 -5.76 0.90
CA ALA A 205 17.31 -5.32 2.11
C ALA A 205 17.90 -3.92 1.88
N TYR A 206 17.56 -2.97 2.76
CA TYR A 206 18.16 -1.65 2.75
C TYR A 206 19.39 -1.59 3.67
N GLU A 207 19.18 -1.89 4.97
CA GLU A 207 20.23 -1.83 5.98
C GLU A 207 20.07 -2.96 7.01
N LYS A 208 21.17 -3.34 7.68
CA LYS A 208 21.16 -4.34 8.76
C LYS A 208 21.51 -3.67 10.09
N VAL A 209 20.54 -3.63 11.01
CA VAL A 209 20.75 -3.08 12.35
C VAL A 209 21.15 -4.20 13.31
N ARG A 210 22.29 -4.05 13.98
CA ARG A 210 22.77 -5.03 14.97
C ARG A 210 22.10 -4.83 16.32
N GLY A 211 21.65 -5.93 16.92
CA GLY A 211 21.07 -5.99 18.27
C GLY A 211 19.54 -6.05 18.24
N ASN A 212 18.99 -7.02 19.00
CA ASN A 212 17.54 -7.26 19.11
C ASN A 212 16.93 -6.57 20.34
N LYS A 213 17.71 -5.82 21.13
CA LYS A 213 17.23 -5.15 22.34
C LYS A 213 17.00 -3.66 22.08
N GLY A 214 15.81 -3.18 22.47
CA GLY A 214 15.39 -1.78 22.35
C GLY A 214 14.98 -1.38 20.94
N ASN A 215 14.58 -0.13 20.78
CA ASN A 215 14.00 0.42 19.54
C ASN A 215 15.05 0.82 18.48
N LYS A 216 16.28 0.25 18.52
CA LYS A 216 17.38 0.69 17.63
C LYS A 216 17.04 0.64 16.16
N ALA A 217 16.35 -0.40 15.71
CA ALA A 217 15.96 -0.52 14.30
C ALA A 217 14.87 0.49 13.94
N GLN A 218 13.96 0.78 14.86
CA GLN A 218 12.92 1.80 14.67
C GLN A 218 13.53 3.22 14.67
N GLU A 219 14.44 3.52 15.58
CA GLU A 219 15.15 4.81 15.56
C GLU A 219 15.94 4.97 14.24
N ARG A 220 16.62 3.91 13.79
CA ARG A 220 17.33 3.96 12.51
C ARG A 220 16.40 4.14 11.31
N LEU A 221 15.19 3.53 11.35
CA LEU A 221 14.16 3.74 10.34
C LEU A 221 13.77 5.22 10.25
N ILE A 222 13.59 5.90 11.40
CA ILE A 222 13.28 7.33 11.48
C ILE A 222 14.44 8.18 10.93
N ASP A 223 15.68 7.86 11.34
CA ASP A 223 16.86 8.57 10.87
C ASP A 223 17.00 8.50 9.34
N ILE A 224 16.68 7.34 8.72
CA ILE A 224 16.70 7.18 7.26
C ILE A 224 15.80 8.20 6.57
N LEU A 225 14.58 8.42 7.07
CA LEU A 225 13.69 9.43 6.50
C LEU A 225 14.32 10.82 6.63
N ILE A 226 14.79 11.20 7.83
CA ILE A 226 15.38 12.51 8.07
C ILE A 226 16.61 12.76 7.20
N GLU A 227 17.44 11.74 6.97
CA GLU A 227 18.64 11.82 6.12
C GLU A 227 18.31 12.00 4.63
N LYS A 228 17.15 11.53 4.18
CA LYS A 228 16.78 11.49 2.77
C LYS A 228 15.99 12.70 2.29
N ILE A 229 15.36 13.42 3.20
CA ILE A 229 14.51 14.56 2.85
C ILE A 229 15.30 15.86 2.78
N ASP A 230 14.80 16.78 1.98
CA ASP A 230 15.15 18.19 2.02
C ASP A 230 14.27 18.87 3.11
N PRO A 231 14.87 19.42 4.20
CA PRO A 231 14.08 19.99 5.30
C PRO A 231 13.26 21.22 4.90
N ASP A 232 13.60 21.88 3.80
CA ASP A 232 12.90 23.07 3.32
C ASP A 232 11.67 22.73 2.45
N LYS A 233 11.54 21.45 2.03
CA LYS A 233 10.42 20.96 1.21
C LYS A 233 9.37 20.25 2.03
N GLU A 234 8.12 20.34 1.57
CA GLU A 234 7.03 19.56 2.16
C GLU A 234 7.23 18.05 1.91
N VAL A 235 7.02 17.26 2.95
CA VAL A 235 7.05 15.80 2.94
C VAL A 235 5.63 15.27 3.02
N TYR A 236 5.27 14.40 2.10
CA TYR A 236 4.05 13.61 2.18
C TYR A 236 4.41 12.25 2.80
N CYS A 237 3.85 11.95 3.98
CA CYS A 237 4.25 10.80 4.77
C CYS A 237 3.05 9.99 5.26
N VAL A 238 3.17 8.67 5.17
CA VAL A 238 2.24 7.69 5.75
C VAL A 238 3.01 6.77 6.68
N ILE A 239 2.45 6.50 7.86
CA ILE A 239 3.01 5.57 8.84
C ILE A 239 2.10 4.35 8.92
N GLY A 240 2.68 3.15 8.73
CA GLY A 240 1.97 1.88 8.69
C GLY A 240 2.25 0.99 9.89
N TYR A 241 1.23 0.23 10.30
CA TYR A 241 1.33 -0.76 11.36
C TYR A 241 0.39 -1.94 11.08
N CYS A 242 0.71 -3.12 11.62
CA CYS A 242 -0.18 -4.28 11.59
C CYS A 242 -1.12 -4.30 12.79
N ASP A 243 -0.59 -4.58 13.97
CA ASP A 243 -1.32 -4.87 15.20
C ASP A 243 -0.98 -3.90 16.35
N ASN A 244 0.09 -3.13 16.25
CA ASN A 244 0.53 -2.21 17.28
C ASN A 244 0.65 -0.76 16.79
N LEU A 245 -0.34 0.07 17.12
CA LEU A 245 -0.38 1.49 16.80
C LEU A 245 0.68 2.31 17.57
N GLU A 246 1.12 1.87 18.76
CA GLU A 246 2.11 2.61 19.57
C GLU A 246 3.43 2.80 18.82
N HIS A 247 3.85 1.80 18.01
CA HIS A 247 5.04 1.93 17.17
C HIS A 247 4.93 3.09 16.17
N SER A 248 3.74 3.29 15.58
CA SER A 248 3.49 4.37 14.64
C SER A 248 3.40 5.74 15.32
N GLN A 249 2.81 5.80 16.50
CA GLN A 249 2.77 7.02 17.31
C GLN A 249 4.18 7.47 17.71
N HIS A 250 5.03 6.51 18.11
CA HIS A 250 6.43 6.80 18.41
C HIS A 250 7.19 7.35 17.18
N ILE A 251 6.95 6.81 15.99
CA ILE A 251 7.55 7.34 14.75
C ILE A 251 7.13 8.80 14.53
N GLN A 252 5.83 9.11 14.65
CA GLN A 252 5.33 10.48 14.52
C GLN A 252 5.98 11.43 15.53
N GLU A 253 5.96 11.08 16.83
CA GLU A 253 6.54 11.90 17.91
C GLU A 253 8.01 12.24 17.63
N ARG A 254 8.76 11.30 17.03
CA ARG A 254 10.18 11.49 16.69
C ARG A 254 10.40 12.35 15.46
N LEU A 255 9.43 12.41 14.54
CA LEU A 255 9.47 13.20 13.32
C LEU A 255 8.92 14.63 13.51
N GLU A 256 7.99 14.83 14.43
CA GLU A 256 7.38 16.14 14.72
C GLU A 256 8.45 17.21 14.98
N GLY A 257 8.31 18.32 14.29
CA GLY A 257 9.24 19.46 14.37
C GLY A 257 10.61 19.24 13.67
N LYS A 258 10.86 18.05 13.10
CA LYS A 258 12.10 17.75 12.36
C LYS A 258 11.89 17.70 10.86
N ILE A 259 10.67 17.51 10.41
CA ILE A 259 10.31 17.47 9.00
C ILE A 259 9.16 18.42 8.74
N ASN A 260 9.09 18.97 7.53
CA ASN A 260 7.97 19.80 7.08
C ASN A 260 6.87 18.90 6.53
N CYS A 261 6.10 18.27 7.44
CA CYS A 261 4.97 17.41 7.10
C CYS A 261 3.68 18.04 7.64
N SER A 262 2.75 18.39 6.76
CA SER A 262 1.50 19.03 7.12
C SER A 262 0.51 18.08 7.78
N GLU A 263 0.57 16.78 7.44
CA GLU A 263 -0.34 15.76 7.94
C GLU A 263 0.35 14.39 7.99
N PHE A 264 0.33 13.74 9.16
CA PHE A 264 0.71 12.34 9.29
C PHE A 264 -0.54 11.46 9.14
N VAL A 265 -0.53 10.60 8.13
CA VAL A 265 -1.61 9.63 7.91
C VAL A 265 -1.20 8.28 8.46
N TYR A 266 -2.06 7.67 9.27
CA TYR A 266 -1.88 6.30 9.74
C TYR A 266 -2.66 5.34 8.87
N MET A 267 -2.02 4.23 8.49
CA MET A 267 -2.69 3.16 7.75
C MET A 267 -2.44 1.81 8.44
N GLN A 268 -3.52 1.13 8.81
CA GLN A 268 -3.41 -0.23 9.31
C GLN A 268 -3.29 -1.20 8.14
N ILE A 269 -2.23 -2.00 8.15
CA ILE A 269 -1.95 -2.99 7.09
C ILE A 269 -2.99 -4.10 7.16
N GLY A 270 -3.63 -4.37 6.03
CA GLY A 270 -4.75 -5.30 5.89
C GLY A 270 -4.34 -6.76 5.77
N SER A 271 -5.36 -7.63 5.59
CA SER A 271 -5.21 -9.07 5.61
C SER A 271 -4.31 -9.61 4.50
N VAL A 272 -4.40 -9.05 3.31
CA VAL A 272 -3.63 -9.52 2.14
C VAL A 272 -2.14 -9.30 2.34
N VAL A 273 -1.74 -8.06 2.65
CA VAL A 273 -0.32 -7.74 2.90
C VAL A 273 0.15 -8.38 4.20
N GLY A 274 -0.67 -8.34 5.27
CA GLY A 274 -0.42 -8.97 6.56
C GLY A 274 -0.09 -10.46 6.46
N THR A 275 -0.75 -11.19 5.55
CA THR A 275 -0.44 -12.60 5.24
C THR A 275 1.05 -12.79 4.92
N HIS A 276 1.62 -11.89 4.12
CA HIS A 276 2.99 -12.02 3.62
C HIS A 276 4.04 -11.44 4.56
N ILE A 277 3.72 -10.37 5.30
CA ILE A 277 4.70 -9.70 6.18
C ILE A 277 4.61 -10.13 7.64
N GLY A 278 3.50 -10.72 8.05
CA GLY A 278 3.27 -11.17 9.42
C GLY A 278 2.88 -10.04 10.37
N MET A 279 2.64 -10.44 11.62
CA MET A 279 2.37 -9.51 12.73
C MET A 279 3.62 -8.72 13.11
N GLY A 280 3.44 -7.62 13.85
CA GLY A 280 4.53 -6.77 14.35
C GLY A 280 5.21 -5.91 13.29
N ALA A 281 4.78 -6.00 12.03
CA ALA A 281 5.31 -5.15 10.97
C ALA A 281 4.91 -3.69 11.18
N ASN A 282 5.87 -2.79 10.96
CA ASN A 282 5.66 -1.36 10.96
C ASN A 282 6.62 -0.69 9.98
N GLY A 283 6.26 0.51 9.52
CA GLY A 283 7.07 1.21 8.54
C GLY A 283 6.53 2.58 8.19
N MET A 284 7.20 3.22 7.25
CA MET A 284 6.77 4.51 6.70
C MET A 284 6.98 4.55 5.21
N ALA A 285 6.11 5.29 4.53
CA ALA A 285 6.25 5.65 3.13
C ALA A 285 6.20 7.16 3.01
N PHE A 286 7.03 7.73 2.14
CA PHE A 286 7.09 9.17 1.93
C PHE A 286 7.59 9.53 0.54
N TYR A 287 7.28 10.74 0.12
CA TYR A 287 7.89 11.39 -1.03
C TYR A 287 7.98 12.91 -0.82
N GLN A 288 8.82 13.57 -1.63
CA GLN A 288 8.90 15.02 -1.81
C GLN A 288 8.90 15.37 -3.31
N LEU A 289 8.26 16.48 -3.66
CA LEU A 289 8.25 17.00 -5.05
C LEU A 289 9.18 18.19 -5.26
#